data_adffcad0a12387565dd541176eba2e79
#
_entry.id   adffcad0a12387565dd541176eba2e79
#
_cell.length_a   1.000
_cell.length_b   1.000
_cell.length_c   1.000
_cell.angle_alpha   90.00
_cell.angle_beta   90.00
_cell.angle_gamma   90.00
#
_symmetry.space_group_name_H-M   'P 1'
#
loop_
_entity.id
_entity.type
_entity.pdbx_description
1 polymer ?
#
loop_
_entity_poly.entity_id
_entity_poly.type
_entity_poly.pdbx_seq_one_letter_code
_entity_poly.pdbx_strand_id
1 'polypeptide(L)'
;VKGEDVQPLLSWKEKFKIPVLVFQVFMDELHFALIDTVIREGKLRRYSKTGKATYTYPASPSTRLADIKKVRLEAKLEIDEKGALVVFPMLSSGRFTNLNESEIRQLGEILKAGR
;
A
#
# COMPACT_ATOMS: atom_id res chain seq x y z
N VAL A 1 -2.96 -4.23 -0.65
CA VAL A 1 -2.20 -5.23 -1.46
C VAL A 1 -3.11 -6.40 -1.76
N LYS A 2 -3.17 -6.78 -3.02
CA LYS A 2 -3.96 -7.94 -3.43
C LYS A 2 -3.39 -9.22 -2.83
N GLY A 3 -4.26 -10.08 -2.29
CA GLY A 3 -3.84 -11.34 -1.69
C GLY A 3 -3.07 -12.24 -2.66
N GLU A 4 -3.46 -12.25 -3.93
CA GLU A 4 -2.81 -13.02 -4.99
C GLU A 4 -1.37 -12.59 -5.29
N ASP A 5 -1.00 -11.34 -4.95
CA ASP A 5 0.33 -10.79 -5.19
C ASP A 5 1.30 -11.02 -4.03
N VAL A 6 0.79 -11.39 -2.85
CA VAL A 6 1.60 -11.51 -1.63
C VAL A 6 2.65 -12.62 -1.75
N GLN A 7 2.26 -13.80 -2.15
CA GLN A 7 3.19 -14.93 -2.22
C GLN A 7 4.30 -14.73 -3.25
N PRO A 8 4.02 -14.26 -4.47
CA PRO A 8 5.07 -13.90 -5.42
C PRO A 8 6.05 -12.85 -4.89
N LEU A 9 5.56 -11.83 -4.18
CA LEU A 9 6.41 -10.79 -3.59
C LEU A 9 7.31 -11.33 -2.49
N LEU A 10 6.77 -12.19 -1.62
CA LEU A 10 7.55 -12.82 -0.56
C LEU A 10 8.62 -13.78 -1.13
N SER A 11 8.27 -14.55 -2.15
CA SER A 11 9.21 -15.44 -2.84
C SER A 11 10.34 -14.64 -3.49
N TRP A 12 10.01 -13.55 -4.13
CA TRP A 12 10.99 -12.65 -4.76
C TRP A 12 11.93 -12.04 -3.72
N LYS A 13 11.38 -11.55 -2.61
CA LYS A 13 12.15 -11.02 -1.48
C LYS A 13 13.14 -12.05 -0.95
N GLU A 14 12.69 -13.28 -0.73
CA GLU A 14 13.52 -14.38 -0.22
C GLU A 14 14.64 -14.73 -1.19
N LYS A 15 14.30 -14.81 -2.48
CA LYS A 15 15.26 -15.17 -3.53
C LYS A 15 16.40 -14.16 -3.67
N PHE A 16 16.06 -12.87 -3.68
CA PHE A 16 17.02 -11.81 -3.95
C PHE A 16 17.60 -11.15 -2.70
N LYS A 17 17.08 -11.49 -1.51
CA LYS A 17 17.54 -10.97 -0.22
C LYS A 17 17.50 -9.44 -0.14
N ILE A 18 16.50 -8.84 -0.75
CA ILE A 18 16.29 -7.39 -0.72
C ILE A 18 14.91 -7.05 -0.16
N PRO A 19 14.77 -5.92 0.54
CA PRO A 19 13.47 -5.52 1.07
C PRO A 19 12.51 -5.15 -0.04
N VAL A 20 11.23 -5.47 0.17
CA VAL A 20 10.15 -5.08 -0.73
C VAL A 20 9.31 -4.00 -0.05
N LEU A 21 9.20 -2.85 -0.70
CA LEU A 21 8.38 -1.74 -0.25
C LEU A 21 7.05 -1.73 -0.97
N VAL A 22 6.00 -1.46 -0.21
CA VAL A 22 4.67 -1.20 -0.75
C VAL A 22 4.39 0.28 -0.65
N PHE A 23 4.13 0.92 -1.78
CA PHE A 23 3.71 2.31 -1.84
C PHE A 23 2.20 2.34 -1.95
N GLN A 24 1.57 3.12 -1.09
CA GLN A 24 0.13 3.26 -1.04
C GLN A 24 -0.26 4.72 -1.14
N VAL A 25 -1.32 4.98 -1.91
CA VAL A 25 -1.89 6.31 -2.04
C VAL A 25 -3.10 6.41 -1.12
N PHE A 26 -3.04 7.34 -0.17
CA PHE A 26 -4.16 7.69 0.69
C PHE A 26 -4.61 9.11 0.31
N MET A 27 -5.66 9.18 -0.51
CA MET A 27 -6.19 10.45 -1.02
C MET A 27 -5.12 11.24 -1.78
N ASP A 28 -4.56 12.28 -1.17
CA ASP A 28 -3.53 13.15 -1.75
C ASP A 28 -2.13 12.93 -1.16
N GLU A 29 -1.96 11.83 -0.44
CA GLU A 29 -0.69 11.50 0.20
C GLU A 29 -0.14 10.17 -0.30
N LEU A 30 1.17 10.09 -0.48
CA LEU A 30 1.90 8.87 -0.75
C LEU A 30 2.51 8.34 0.54
N HIS A 31 2.19 7.12 0.88
CA HIS A 31 2.74 6.42 2.04
C HIS A 31 3.49 5.18 1.59
N PHE A 32 4.36 4.67 2.44
CA PHE A 32 5.06 3.43 2.19
C PHE A 32 5.25 2.61 3.46
N ALA A 33 5.40 1.31 3.27
CA ALA A 33 5.72 0.36 4.34
C ALA A 33 6.41 -0.87 3.74
N LEU A 34 7.16 -1.60 4.55
CA LEU A 34 7.70 -2.90 4.14
C LEU A 34 6.56 -3.90 3.97
N ILE A 35 6.69 -4.81 3.00
CA ILE A 35 5.67 -5.84 2.76
C ILE A 35 5.42 -6.68 4.03
N ASP A 36 6.46 -6.94 4.81
CA ASP A 36 6.33 -7.69 6.07
C ASP A 36 5.43 -6.95 7.07
N THR A 37 5.56 -5.63 7.15
CA THR A 37 4.73 -4.80 8.02
C THR A 37 3.28 -4.79 7.55
N VAL A 38 3.04 -4.70 6.24
CA VAL A 38 1.70 -4.73 5.67
C VAL A 38 1.00 -6.05 6.00
N ILE A 39 1.70 -7.16 5.89
CA ILE A 39 1.13 -8.49 6.19
C ILE A 39 0.87 -8.64 7.69
N ARG A 40 1.80 -8.22 8.53
CA ARG A 40 1.68 -8.34 10.00
C ARG A 40 0.56 -7.45 10.56
N GLU A 41 0.49 -6.20 10.12
CA GLU A 41 -0.45 -5.20 10.64
C GLU A 41 -1.75 -5.11 9.84
N GLY A 42 -1.76 -5.63 8.63
CA GLY A 42 -2.91 -5.59 7.75
C GLY A 42 -3.94 -6.65 8.07
N LYS A 43 -5.16 -6.42 7.63
CA LYS A 43 -6.26 -7.39 7.72
C LYS A 43 -6.60 -7.89 6.33
N LEU A 44 -6.71 -9.20 6.17
CA LEU A 44 -7.16 -9.81 4.93
C LEU A 44 -8.67 -9.64 4.82
N ARG A 45 -9.12 -9.02 3.74
CA ARG A 45 -10.54 -8.85 3.43
C ARG A 45 -10.87 -9.54 2.12
N ARG A 46 -11.90 -10.38 2.13
CA ARG A 46 -12.40 -11.05 0.94
C ARG A 46 -13.68 -10.38 0.45
N TYR A 47 -13.84 -10.34 -0.86
CA TYR A 47 -15.01 -9.72 -1.49
C TYR A 47 -15.92 -10.80 -2.08
N SER A 48 -17.19 -10.80 -1.67
CA SER A 48 -18.14 -11.83 -2.08
C SER A 48 -18.43 -11.84 -3.58
N LYS A 49 -18.40 -10.68 -4.22
CA LYS A 49 -18.74 -10.53 -5.64
C LYS A 49 -17.67 -11.07 -6.58
N THR A 50 -16.39 -10.93 -6.23
CA THR A 50 -15.26 -11.33 -7.08
C THR A 50 -14.50 -12.53 -6.54
N GLY A 51 -14.70 -12.90 -5.28
CA GLY A 51 -13.92 -13.93 -4.59
C GLY A 51 -12.47 -13.53 -4.30
N LYS A 52 -12.07 -12.34 -4.70
CA LYS A 52 -10.70 -11.82 -4.49
C LYS A 52 -10.52 -11.36 -3.05
N ALA A 53 -9.26 -11.31 -2.62
CA ALA A 53 -8.90 -10.86 -1.30
C ALA A 53 -7.84 -9.76 -1.38
N THR A 54 -7.87 -8.83 -0.42
CA THR A 54 -6.86 -7.78 -0.28
C THR A 54 -6.43 -7.65 1.17
N TYR A 55 -5.17 -7.28 1.38
CA TYR A 55 -4.70 -6.84 2.68
C TYR A 55 -5.00 -5.35 2.83
N THR A 56 -5.89 -5.03 3.78
CA THR A 56 -6.20 -3.66 4.14
C THR A 56 -5.24 -3.24 5.24
N TYR A 57 -4.47 -2.20 4.98
CA TYR A 57 -3.44 -1.70 5.87
C TYR A 57 -3.76 -0.25 6.25
N PRO A 58 -3.86 0.08 7.55
CA PRO A 58 -4.16 1.44 7.97
C PRO A 58 -3.02 2.42 7.65
N ALA A 59 -3.36 3.68 7.45
CA ALA A 59 -2.37 4.72 7.16
C ALA A 59 -1.44 5.00 8.35
N SER A 60 -1.94 4.88 9.57
CA SER A 60 -1.20 5.27 10.79
C SER A 60 0.13 4.56 10.99
N PRO A 61 0.28 3.22 10.73
CA PRO A 61 1.59 2.56 10.83
C PRO A 61 2.48 2.76 9.60
N SER A 62 1.98 3.34 8.53
CA SER A 62 2.79 3.62 7.35
C SER A 62 3.52 4.96 7.48
N THR A 63 4.60 5.12 6.74
CA THR A 63 5.35 6.37 6.70
C THR A 63 4.89 7.22 5.53
N ARG A 64 4.48 8.45 5.81
CA ARG A 64 4.15 9.42 4.78
C ARG A 64 5.44 9.85 4.06
N LEU A 65 5.43 9.81 2.76
CA LEU A 65 6.61 10.09 1.95
C LEU A 65 6.47 11.41 1.19
N ALA A 66 5.32 11.66 0.56
CA ALA A 66 5.12 12.83 -0.28
C ALA A 66 3.65 13.18 -0.42
N ASP A 67 3.38 14.40 -0.86
CA ASP A 67 2.05 14.83 -1.28
C ASP A 67 1.85 14.57 -2.78
N ILE A 68 0.60 14.42 -3.16
CA ILE A 68 0.21 14.32 -4.56
C ILE A 68 -0.55 15.59 -4.93
N LYS A 69 -0.10 16.27 -5.99
CA LYS A 69 -0.75 17.48 -6.50
C LYS A 69 -1.68 17.13 -7.66
N LYS A 70 -2.67 18.00 -7.90
CA LYS A 70 -3.65 17.85 -8.97
C LYS A 70 -4.34 16.47 -8.95
N VAL A 71 -4.76 16.08 -7.76
CA VAL A 71 -5.38 14.77 -7.52
C VAL A 71 -6.74 14.68 -8.21
N ARG A 72 -6.95 13.58 -8.93
CA ARG A 72 -8.27 13.19 -9.40
C ARG A 72 -8.54 11.78 -8.90
N LEU A 73 -9.61 11.64 -8.14
CA LEU A 73 -10.00 10.37 -7.55
C LEU A 73 -11.25 9.82 -8.20
N GLU A 74 -11.34 8.50 -8.29
CA GLU A 74 -12.52 7.77 -8.68
C GLU A 74 -12.92 6.85 -7.53
N ALA A 75 -14.19 6.55 -7.41
CA ALA A 75 -14.69 5.63 -6.40
C ALA A 75 -15.04 4.29 -7.06
N LYS A 76 -14.50 3.21 -6.50
CA LYS A 76 -14.90 1.85 -6.82
C LYS A 76 -15.69 1.28 -5.65
N LEU A 77 -16.85 0.69 -5.94
CA LEU A 77 -17.73 0.11 -4.93
C LEU A 77 -17.61 -1.41 -4.94
N GLU A 78 -17.42 -1.99 -3.76
CA GLU A 78 -17.37 -3.44 -3.57
C GLU A 78 -18.23 -3.83 -2.36
N ILE A 79 -18.63 -5.08 -2.31
CA ILE A 79 -19.34 -5.63 -1.14
C ILE A 79 -18.44 -6.72 -0.55
N ASP A 80 -18.15 -6.61 0.75
CA ASP A 80 -17.30 -7.59 1.43
C ASP A 80 -18.06 -8.88 1.77
N GLU A 81 -17.38 -9.86 2.34
CA GLU A 81 -17.93 -11.16 2.71
C GLU A 81 -19.05 -11.08 3.77
N LYS A 82 -19.10 -9.97 4.52
CA LYS A 82 -20.13 -9.71 5.55
C LYS A 82 -21.30 -8.92 5.00
N GLY A 83 -21.32 -8.58 3.71
CA GLY A 83 -22.35 -7.79 3.07
C GLY A 83 -22.20 -6.29 3.26
N ALA A 84 -21.11 -5.81 3.84
CA ALA A 84 -20.86 -4.37 4.01
C ALA A 84 -20.39 -3.73 2.72
N LEU A 85 -20.89 -2.53 2.43
CA LEU A 85 -20.43 -1.74 1.30
C LEU A 85 -19.05 -1.15 1.60
N VAL A 86 -18.10 -1.39 0.69
CA VAL A 86 -16.74 -0.86 0.78
C VAL A 86 -16.50 0.07 -0.38
N VAL A 87 -16.08 1.28 -0.09
CA VAL A 87 -15.75 2.29 -1.10
C VAL A 87 -14.24 2.42 -1.19
N PHE A 88 -13.69 2.20 -2.39
CA PHE A 88 -12.27 2.39 -2.64
C PHE A 88 -12.06 3.69 -3.41
N PRO A 89 -11.43 4.71 -2.81
CA PRO A 89 -10.95 5.84 -3.58
C PRO A 89 -9.73 5.39 -4.40
N MET A 90 -9.82 5.57 -5.70
CA MET A 90 -8.75 5.21 -6.63
C MET A 90 -8.18 6.47 -7.25
N LEU A 91 -6.87 6.60 -7.21
CA LEU A 91 -6.19 7.70 -7.88
C LEU A 91 -6.23 7.45 -9.39
N SER A 92 -6.99 8.28 -10.12
CA SER A 92 -7.03 8.20 -11.59
C SER A 92 -5.95 9.07 -12.22
N SER A 93 -5.58 10.17 -11.58
CA SER A 93 -4.46 11.01 -12.00
C SER A 93 -3.95 11.84 -10.83
N GLY A 94 -2.70 12.27 -10.93
CA GLY A 94 -2.06 13.11 -9.94
C GLY A 94 -0.59 13.32 -10.28
N ARG A 95 0.05 14.23 -9.59
CA ARG A 95 1.47 14.51 -9.75
C ARG A 95 2.17 14.41 -8.40
N PHE A 96 3.15 13.54 -8.29
CA PHE A 96 3.97 13.44 -7.09
C PHE A 96 4.90 14.65 -6.98
N THR A 97 5.06 15.13 -5.76
CA THR A 97 6.09 16.13 -5.47
C THR A 97 7.46 15.45 -5.41
N ASN A 98 8.51 16.20 -5.72
CA ASN A 98 9.86 15.69 -5.56
C ASN A 98 10.16 15.44 -4.09
N LEU A 99 10.88 14.36 -3.81
CA LEU A 99 11.31 14.05 -2.45
C LEU A 99 12.43 15.01 -2.04
N ASN A 100 12.35 15.51 -0.80
CA ASN A 100 13.43 16.29 -0.21
C ASN A 100 14.47 15.36 0.45
N GLU A 101 15.58 15.94 0.92
CA GLU A 101 16.66 15.16 1.54
C GLU A 101 16.21 14.38 2.78
N SER A 102 15.33 14.97 3.59
CA SER A 102 14.78 14.31 4.78
C SER A 102 13.96 13.07 4.42
N GLU A 103 13.13 13.17 3.40
CA GLU A 103 12.31 12.07 2.91
C GLU A 103 13.15 10.95 2.32
N ILE A 104 14.19 11.29 1.55
CA ILE A 104 15.14 10.31 0.99
C ILE A 104 15.89 9.59 2.11
N ARG A 105 16.33 10.31 3.13
CA ARG A 105 17.02 9.73 4.30
C ARG A 105 16.12 8.76 5.06
N GLN A 106 14.88 9.15 5.30
CA GLN A 106 13.88 8.33 5.97
C GLN A 106 13.61 7.02 5.20
N LEU A 107 13.49 7.10 3.89
CA LEU A 107 13.33 5.94 3.02
C LEU A 107 14.56 5.01 3.13
N GLY A 108 15.76 5.57 3.11
CA GLY A 108 16.99 4.80 3.27
C GLY A 108 17.09 4.07 4.60
N GLU A 109 16.67 4.69 5.69
CA GLU A 109 16.66 4.06 7.03
C GLU A 109 15.71 2.87 7.10
N ILE A 110 14.52 2.99 6.51
CA ILE A 110 13.54 1.89 6.48
C ILE A 110 14.06 0.73 5.63
N LEU A 111 14.70 1.02 4.51
CA LEU A 111 15.32 -0.02 3.68
C LEU A 111 16.42 -0.77 4.42
N LYS A 112 17.23 -0.08 5.21
CA LYS A 112 18.25 -0.72 6.05
C LYS A 112 17.65 -1.61 7.13
N ALA A 113 16.59 -1.14 7.78
CA ALA A 113 15.91 -1.90 8.83
C ALA A 113 15.21 -3.16 8.28
N GLY A 114 14.84 -3.16 7.02
CA GLY A 114 14.17 -4.30 6.37
C GLY A 114 15.11 -5.38 5.82
N ARG A 115 16.40 -5.18 5.93
CA ARG A 115 17.38 -6.17 5.46
C ARG A 115 17.68 -7.25 6.49
#